data_907a210265e58127a38832e6cb38c405
#
_entry.id   907a210265e58127a38832e6cb38c405
#
_cell.length_a   1.000
_cell.length_b   1.000
_cell.length_c   1.000
_cell.angle_alpha   90.00
_cell.angle_beta   90.00
_cell.angle_gamma   90.00
#
_symmetry.space_group_name_H-M   'P 1'
#
loop_
_entity.id
_entity.type
_entity.pdbx_description
1 polymer ?
#
loop_
_entity_poly.entity_id
_entity_poly.type
_entity_poly.pdbx_seq_one_letter_code
_entity_poly.pdbx_strand_id
1 'polypeptide(L)'
;MRKMLQKVFSFLRKAEAPRRLKKRKSTGQSMVEFALLLPVLLMLFSGMIEFGFMLNTYLSLLDATRQGARFYSNSNPFRLDTATNTIVDDLNFSPNCAEYVLTILDPSLATPPDPNARAIVLDPARDDILVSILRVTVDDATNSISSIERFPEGSVFYSTYANQTTAYENDDIEDFMIQNGTAPVETGILIVEVYYGYHGILKLPWIEPFMNDENPVMLHAATIMPLVAAKP
;
A
#
# COMPACT_ATOMS: atom_id res chain seq x y z
N MET A 1 64.17 -33.08 67.12
CA MET A 1 64.07 -33.03 65.63
C MET A 1 62.61 -33.12 65.11
N ARG A 2 61.71 -33.96 65.60
CA ARG A 2 60.33 -34.14 65.15
C ARG A 2 59.42 -32.88 65.24
N LYS A 3 59.59 -32.08 66.36
CA LYS A 3 58.75 -30.87 66.57
C LYS A 3 59.11 -29.68 65.61
N MET A 4 60.31 -29.66 65.12
CA MET A 4 60.77 -28.61 64.15
C MET A 4 60.22 -28.84 62.74
N LEU A 5 60.16 -30.07 62.32
CA LEU A 5 59.60 -30.45 61.00
C LEU A 5 58.08 -30.18 60.93
N GLN A 6 57.34 -30.36 61.99
CA GLN A 6 55.89 -30.07 62.04
C GLN A 6 55.57 -28.57 61.92
N LYS A 7 56.41 -27.69 62.44
CA LYS A 7 56.23 -26.25 62.31
C LYS A 7 56.51 -25.77 60.86
N VAL A 8 57.53 -26.33 60.23
CA VAL A 8 57.86 -26.00 58.81
C VAL A 8 56.73 -26.47 57.89
N PHE A 9 56.21 -27.67 58.11
CA PHE A 9 55.09 -28.19 57.31
C PHE A 9 53.76 -27.40 57.51
N SER A 10 53.53 -26.90 58.74
CA SER A 10 52.33 -26.08 58.96
C SER A 10 52.44 -24.69 58.35
N PHE A 11 53.68 -24.14 58.21
CA PHE A 11 53.92 -22.86 57.56
C PHE A 11 53.77 -22.93 56.04
N LEU A 12 54.26 -24.04 55.44
CA LEU A 12 54.09 -24.29 53.97
C LEU A 12 52.61 -24.57 53.62
N ARG A 13 51.84 -25.19 54.47
CA ARG A 13 50.41 -25.45 54.25
C ARG A 13 49.52 -24.19 54.34
N LYS A 14 50.02 -23.13 55.00
CA LYS A 14 49.32 -21.85 55.11
C LYS A 14 49.53 -20.92 53.91
N ALA A 15 50.51 -21.22 53.06
CA ALA A 15 50.86 -20.41 51.88
C ALA A 15 50.05 -20.75 50.60
N GLU A 16 49.29 -21.87 50.61
CA GLU A 16 48.49 -22.31 49.46
C GLU A 16 46.99 -22.16 49.70
N ALA A 17 46.55 -21.11 50.36
CA ALA A 17 45.14 -20.73 50.30
C ALA A 17 44.89 -20.16 48.86
N PRO A 18 44.08 -20.83 48.03
CA PRO A 18 43.81 -20.27 46.71
C PRO A 18 43.17 -18.90 46.89
N ARG A 19 43.87 -17.85 46.44
CA ARG A 19 43.31 -16.52 46.33
C ARG A 19 42.08 -16.68 45.44
N ARG A 20 40.88 -16.78 46.05
CA ARG A 20 39.62 -16.61 45.35
C ARG A 20 39.69 -15.28 44.65
N LEU A 21 40.03 -15.33 43.35
CA LEU A 21 39.86 -14.20 42.45
C LEU A 21 38.40 -13.78 42.59
N LYS A 22 38.17 -12.68 43.31
CA LYS A 22 36.85 -12.03 43.33
C LYS A 22 36.52 -11.78 41.87
N LYS A 23 35.58 -12.59 41.32
CA LYS A 23 34.98 -12.31 40.02
C LYS A 23 34.49 -10.86 40.13
N ARG A 24 35.23 -9.93 39.54
CA ARG A 24 34.75 -8.57 39.29
C ARG A 24 33.45 -8.73 38.56
N LYS A 25 32.34 -8.45 39.23
CA LYS A 25 31.03 -8.39 38.56
C LYS A 25 31.21 -7.33 37.45
N SER A 26 31.20 -7.75 36.20
CA SER A 26 31.33 -6.87 35.03
C SER A 26 29.99 -6.17 34.74
N THR A 27 29.46 -5.50 35.76
CA THR A 27 28.22 -4.72 35.61
C THR A 27 28.38 -3.55 34.62
N GLY A 28 29.60 -3.08 34.38
CA GLY A 28 29.86 -2.03 33.40
C GLY A 28 29.89 -2.53 31.93
N GLN A 29 30.31 -3.79 31.71
CA GLN A 29 30.43 -4.32 30.35
C GLN A 29 29.05 -4.49 29.68
N SER A 30 28.08 -5.07 30.39
CA SER A 30 26.73 -5.24 29.86
C SER A 30 26.00 -3.90 29.62
N MET A 31 26.31 -2.85 30.39
CA MET A 31 25.80 -1.50 30.12
C MET A 31 26.38 -0.90 28.84
N VAL A 32 27.67 -1.13 28.57
CA VAL A 32 28.30 -0.66 27.34
C VAL A 32 27.75 -1.44 26.12
N GLU A 33 27.60 -2.75 26.22
CA GLU A 33 26.98 -3.58 25.17
C GLU A 33 25.55 -3.14 24.89
N PHE A 34 24.74 -2.89 25.92
CA PHE A 34 23.39 -2.36 25.75
C PHE A 34 23.39 -0.96 25.12
N ALA A 35 24.28 -0.07 25.55
CA ALA A 35 24.36 1.29 24.98
C ALA A 35 24.74 1.28 23.49
N LEU A 36 25.54 0.30 23.05
CA LEU A 36 25.86 0.12 21.62
C LEU A 36 24.73 -0.51 20.81
N LEU A 37 23.94 -1.40 21.41
CA LEU A 37 22.80 -2.04 20.76
C LEU A 37 21.56 -1.12 20.71
N LEU A 38 21.40 -0.21 21.66
CA LEU A 38 20.24 0.66 21.79
C LEU A 38 19.94 1.48 20.51
N PRO A 39 20.93 2.15 19.86
CA PRO A 39 20.66 2.87 18.61
C PRO A 39 20.15 1.97 17.50
N VAL A 40 20.72 0.77 17.35
CA VAL A 40 20.29 -0.21 16.34
C VAL A 40 18.85 -0.67 16.63
N LEU A 41 18.54 -0.93 17.90
CA LEU A 41 17.21 -1.32 18.31
C LEU A 41 16.18 -0.21 18.03
N LEU A 42 16.53 1.05 18.32
CA LEU A 42 15.68 2.21 18.02
C LEU A 42 15.45 2.38 16.51
N MET A 43 16.47 2.16 15.67
CA MET A 43 16.31 2.16 14.21
C MET A 43 15.32 1.08 13.75
N LEU A 44 15.44 -0.14 14.26
CA LEU A 44 14.53 -1.23 13.92
C LEU A 44 13.09 -0.95 14.36
N PHE A 45 12.90 -0.47 15.58
CA PHE A 45 11.56 -0.12 16.07
C PHE A 45 10.93 1.02 15.29
N SER A 46 11.68 2.07 14.99
CA SER A 46 11.15 3.19 14.22
C SER A 46 10.80 2.78 12.78
N GLY A 47 11.62 1.94 12.15
CA GLY A 47 11.29 1.36 10.84
C GLY A 47 10.01 0.53 10.86
N MET A 48 9.81 -0.28 11.91
CA MET A 48 8.58 -1.05 12.09
C MET A 48 7.34 -0.16 12.29
N ILE A 49 7.46 0.93 13.04
CA ILE A 49 6.38 1.90 13.25
C ILE A 49 6.05 2.62 11.94
N GLU A 50 7.08 3.07 11.20
CA GLU A 50 6.91 3.75 9.91
C GLU A 50 6.22 2.84 8.88
N PHE A 51 6.65 1.57 8.82
CA PHE A 51 5.97 0.57 7.97
C PHE A 51 4.50 0.39 8.37
N GLY A 52 4.19 0.41 9.68
CA GLY A 52 2.81 0.36 10.17
C GLY A 52 1.96 1.54 9.68
N PHE A 53 2.52 2.76 9.66
CA PHE A 53 1.83 3.93 9.11
C PHE A 53 1.63 3.83 7.60
N MET A 54 2.66 3.38 6.87
CA MET A 54 2.59 3.16 5.43
C MET A 54 1.50 2.13 5.08
N LEU A 55 1.47 1.00 5.79
CA LEU A 55 0.45 -0.04 5.60
C LEU A 55 -0.96 0.49 5.91
N ASN A 56 -1.14 1.25 6.99
CA ASN A 56 -2.42 1.86 7.32
C ASN A 56 -2.89 2.84 6.24
N THR A 57 -1.98 3.62 5.66
CA THR A 57 -2.29 4.49 4.51
C THR A 57 -2.70 3.67 3.30
N TYR A 58 -1.93 2.62 2.95
CA TYR A 58 -2.28 1.72 1.85
C TYR A 58 -3.67 1.09 2.00
N LEU A 59 -4.03 0.63 3.21
CA LEU A 59 -5.36 0.07 3.48
C LEU A 59 -6.47 1.12 3.30
N SER A 60 -6.21 2.36 3.67
CA SER A 60 -7.17 3.47 3.45
C SER A 60 -7.36 3.77 1.96
N LEU A 61 -6.28 3.74 1.15
CA LEU A 61 -6.37 3.88 -0.31
C LEU A 61 -7.19 2.73 -0.92
N LEU A 62 -6.90 1.50 -0.50
CA LEU A 62 -7.61 0.31 -0.97
C LEU A 62 -9.10 0.33 -0.59
N ASP A 63 -9.44 0.85 0.58
CA ASP A 63 -10.83 1.00 1.00
C ASP A 63 -11.55 2.07 0.18
N ALA A 64 -10.90 3.19 -0.11
CA ALA A 64 -11.45 4.25 -0.97
C ALA A 64 -11.72 3.74 -2.40
N THR A 65 -10.77 3.00 -3.01
CA THR A 65 -10.98 2.40 -4.34
C THR A 65 -12.15 1.42 -4.34
N ARG A 66 -12.30 0.60 -3.29
CA ARG A 66 -13.42 -0.35 -3.15
C ARG A 66 -14.76 0.35 -3.01
N GLN A 67 -14.84 1.38 -2.20
CA GLN A 67 -16.07 2.15 -2.01
C GLN A 67 -16.46 2.86 -3.31
N GLY A 68 -15.52 3.50 -4.00
CA GLY A 68 -15.73 4.14 -5.29
C GLY A 68 -16.20 3.16 -6.36
N ALA A 69 -15.45 2.07 -6.55
CA ALA A 69 -15.81 1.04 -7.51
C ALA A 69 -17.17 0.42 -7.21
N ARG A 70 -17.49 0.12 -5.93
CA ARG A 70 -18.78 -0.44 -5.53
C ARG A 70 -19.95 0.52 -5.78
N PHE A 71 -19.77 1.80 -5.51
CA PHE A 71 -20.80 2.80 -5.72
C PHE A 71 -21.14 2.93 -7.21
N TYR A 72 -20.09 3.04 -8.05
CA TYR A 72 -20.24 3.26 -9.49
C TYR A 72 -20.50 1.98 -10.28
N SER A 73 -20.23 0.78 -9.74
CA SER A 73 -20.50 -0.50 -10.42
C SER A 73 -22.00 -0.72 -10.74
N ASN A 74 -22.88 -0.03 -10.03
CA ASN A 74 -24.33 -0.07 -10.29
C ASN A 74 -24.82 1.12 -11.16
N SER A 75 -23.93 2.03 -11.54
CA SER A 75 -24.28 3.20 -12.34
C SER A 75 -24.10 2.90 -13.83
N ASN A 76 -24.79 3.66 -14.68
CA ASN A 76 -24.69 3.49 -16.13
C ASN A 76 -23.63 4.45 -16.69
N PRO A 77 -22.55 3.94 -17.34
CA PRO A 77 -21.56 4.77 -17.99
C PRO A 77 -21.99 5.33 -19.35
N PHE A 78 -23.22 5.02 -19.77
CA PHE A 78 -23.81 5.49 -21.02
C PHE A 78 -25.02 6.37 -20.76
N ARG A 79 -25.25 7.33 -21.65
CA ARG A 79 -26.42 8.22 -21.62
C ARG A 79 -27.12 8.25 -22.97
N LEU A 80 -28.40 8.55 -22.97
CA LEU A 80 -29.14 8.82 -24.20
C LEU A 80 -28.87 10.27 -24.64
N ASP A 81 -28.32 10.43 -25.83
CA ASP A 81 -28.28 11.73 -26.48
C ASP A 81 -29.67 12.03 -27.07
N THR A 82 -30.34 13.04 -26.49
CA THR A 82 -31.71 13.42 -26.89
C THR A 82 -31.75 14.10 -28.28
N ALA A 83 -30.63 14.59 -28.80
CA ALA A 83 -30.56 15.23 -30.11
C ALA A 83 -30.51 14.19 -31.23
N THR A 84 -29.77 13.12 -31.05
CA THR A 84 -29.55 12.04 -32.05
C THR A 84 -30.39 10.79 -31.76
N ASN A 85 -30.98 10.69 -30.54
CA ASN A 85 -31.69 9.52 -30.03
C ASN A 85 -30.81 8.24 -30.03
N THR A 86 -29.52 8.41 -29.82
CA THR A 86 -28.52 7.33 -29.74
C THR A 86 -27.92 7.23 -28.35
N ILE A 87 -27.47 6.03 -27.95
CA ILE A 87 -26.73 5.81 -26.72
C ILE A 87 -25.27 6.25 -26.98
N VAL A 88 -24.76 7.11 -26.12
CA VAL A 88 -23.40 7.65 -26.16
C VAL A 88 -22.72 7.50 -24.81
N ASP A 89 -21.39 7.58 -24.78
CA ASP A 89 -20.64 7.54 -23.53
C ASP A 89 -20.99 8.72 -22.63
N ASP A 90 -21.16 8.49 -21.35
CA ASP A 90 -21.26 9.56 -20.35
C ASP A 90 -19.88 10.02 -19.93
N LEU A 91 -19.42 11.11 -20.51
CA LEU A 91 -18.11 11.70 -20.22
C LEU A 91 -17.94 12.15 -18.77
N ASN A 92 -19.03 12.26 -18.00
CA ASN A 92 -18.98 12.63 -16.59
C ASN A 92 -18.86 11.42 -15.66
N PHE A 93 -19.06 10.21 -16.14
CA PHE A 93 -19.04 9.02 -15.30
C PHE A 93 -17.69 8.84 -14.60
N SER A 94 -16.60 8.81 -15.35
CA SER A 94 -15.25 8.61 -14.80
C SER A 94 -14.77 9.78 -13.94
N PRO A 95 -14.95 11.06 -14.33
CA PRO A 95 -14.69 12.19 -13.45
C PRO A 95 -15.45 12.14 -12.12
N ASN A 96 -16.75 11.87 -12.17
CA ASN A 96 -17.58 11.79 -10.95
C ASN A 96 -17.16 10.61 -10.05
N CYS A 97 -16.77 9.47 -10.65
CA CYS A 97 -16.23 8.35 -9.90
C CYS A 97 -14.93 8.73 -9.17
N ALA A 98 -14.01 9.39 -9.85
CA ALA A 98 -12.75 9.86 -9.28
C ALA A 98 -12.98 10.92 -8.19
N GLU A 99 -13.89 11.86 -8.39
CA GLU A 99 -14.28 12.86 -7.38
C GLU A 99 -14.87 12.20 -6.13
N TYR A 100 -15.71 11.19 -6.30
CA TYR A 100 -16.24 10.43 -5.17
C TYR A 100 -15.14 9.73 -4.38
N VAL A 101 -14.17 9.08 -5.05
CA VAL A 101 -13.00 8.48 -4.39
C VAL A 101 -12.18 9.55 -3.66
N LEU A 102 -12.00 10.72 -4.27
CA LEU A 102 -11.30 11.84 -3.65
C LEU A 102 -12.00 12.31 -2.37
N THR A 103 -13.33 12.38 -2.35
CA THR A 103 -14.10 12.76 -1.14
C THR A 103 -14.02 11.71 -0.02
N ILE A 104 -13.80 10.44 -0.35
CA ILE A 104 -13.54 9.40 0.65
C ILE A 104 -12.15 9.55 1.24
N LEU A 105 -11.13 9.86 0.42
CA LEU A 105 -9.77 10.08 0.86
C LEU A 105 -9.62 11.37 1.67
N ASP A 106 -10.30 12.42 1.23
CA ASP A 106 -10.34 13.72 1.91
C ASP A 106 -11.79 14.13 2.23
N PRO A 107 -12.30 13.71 3.40
CA PRO A 107 -13.67 14.03 3.82
C PRO A 107 -13.93 15.54 4.04
N SER A 108 -12.91 16.39 4.02
CA SER A 108 -13.11 17.83 4.06
C SER A 108 -13.74 18.36 2.77
N LEU A 109 -13.63 17.63 1.67
CA LEU A 109 -14.24 17.91 0.37
C LEU A 109 -15.69 17.43 0.28
N ALA A 110 -16.14 16.60 1.22
CA ALA A 110 -17.50 16.07 1.23
C ALA A 110 -18.56 17.15 1.51
N THR A 111 -19.81 16.85 1.20
CA THR A 111 -20.93 17.75 1.48
C THR A 111 -21.99 17.03 2.35
N PRO A 112 -22.11 17.34 3.66
CA PRO A 112 -21.34 18.35 4.42
C PRO A 112 -19.89 17.89 4.69
N PRO A 113 -18.92 18.83 4.81
CA PRO A 113 -17.54 18.48 5.09
C PRO A 113 -17.36 17.97 6.52
N ASP A 114 -16.46 16.99 6.70
CA ASP A 114 -16.00 16.55 8.01
C ASP A 114 -14.53 16.95 8.23
N PRO A 115 -14.28 18.11 8.86
CA PRO A 115 -12.91 18.61 9.05
C PRO A 115 -12.13 17.84 10.13
N ASN A 116 -12.80 16.96 10.90
CA ASN A 116 -12.17 16.17 11.96
C ASN A 116 -11.78 14.75 11.49
N ALA A 117 -12.24 14.35 10.30
CA ALA A 117 -11.85 13.08 9.74
C ALA A 117 -10.38 13.11 9.29
N ARG A 118 -9.72 11.94 9.36
CA ARG A 118 -8.38 11.80 8.81
C ARG A 118 -8.44 11.93 7.29
N ALA A 119 -7.77 12.92 6.76
CA ALA A 119 -7.64 13.11 5.32
C ALA A 119 -6.34 12.51 4.78
N ILE A 120 -6.40 11.93 3.59
CA ILE A 120 -5.26 11.62 2.73
C ILE A 120 -5.38 12.58 1.55
N VAL A 121 -4.61 13.67 1.61
CA VAL A 121 -4.61 14.70 0.58
C VAL A 121 -3.66 14.29 -0.52
N LEU A 122 -4.18 14.18 -1.75
CA LEU A 122 -3.38 13.87 -2.93
C LEU A 122 -2.61 15.09 -3.41
N ASP A 123 -1.37 14.90 -3.83
CA ASP A 123 -0.55 15.93 -4.48
C ASP A 123 -0.84 15.94 -5.99
N PRO A 124 -1.47 17.01 -6.53
CA PRO A 124 -1.80 17.08 -7.96
C PRO A 124 -0.59 17.05 -8.90
N ALA A 125 0.63 17.23 -8.38
CA ALA A 125 1.86 17.19 -9.18
C ALA A 125 2.44 15.76 -9.33
N ARG A 126 1.89 14.77 -8.60
CA ARG A 126 2.52 13.44 -8.51
C ARG A 126 1.54 12.28 -8.37
N ASP A 127 0.53 12.48 -7.52
CA ASP A 127 -0.47 11.47 -7.22
C ASP A 127 -1.52 11.44 -8.33
N ASP A 128 -2.34 10.39 -8.37
CA ASP A 128 -3.41 10.31 -9.38
C ASP A 128 -4.54 9.37 -8.95
N ILE A 129 -5.72 9.60 -9.50
CA ILE A 129 -6.83 8.66 -9.49
C ILE A 129 -7.18 8.33 -10.94
N LEU A 130 -7.17 7.04 -11.25
CA LEU A 130 -7.50 6.55 -12.58
C LEU A 130 -8.78 5.73 -12.53
N VAL A 131 -9.60 5.89 -13.57
CA VAL A 131 -10.83 5.14 -13.75
C VAL A 131 -10.84 4.57 -15.16
N SER A 132 -10.91 3.23 -15.26
CA SER A 132 -11.01 2.53 -16.54
C SER A 132 -12.35 1.79 -16.61
N ILE A 133 -13.02 1.92 -17.74
CA ILE A 133 -14.26 1.21 -18.06
C ILE A 133 -14.00 0.32 -19.25
N LEU A 134 -14.31 -0.96 -19.12
CA LEU A 134 -14.07 -1.95 -20.15
C LEU A 134 -15.32 -2.77 -20.41
N ARG A 135 -15.45 -3.26 -21.65
CA ARG A 135 -16.40 -4.28 -22.08
C ARG A 135 -15.61 -5.48 -22.59
N VAL A 136 -15.90 -6.64 -22.05
CA VAL A 136 -15.33 -7.91 -22.50
C VAL A 136 -16.40 -8.67 -23.24
N THR A 137 -16.13 -8.97 -24.52
CA THR A 137 -16.99 -9.79 -25.39
C THR A 137 -16.38 -11.17 -25.56
N VAL A 138 -17.19 -12.21 -25.51
CA VAL A 138 -16.77 -13.61 -25.60
C VAL A 138 -17.34 -14.21 -26.88
N ASP A 139 -16.55 -15.02 -27.55
CA ASP A 139 -17.01 -15.84 -28.67
C ASP A 139 -17.57 -17.15 -28.13
N ASP A 140 -18.88 -17.34 -28.23
CA ASP A 140 -19.60 -18.52 -27.77
C ASP A 140 -19.15 -19.83 -28.45
N ALA A 141 -18.60 -19.76 -29.68
CA ALA A 141 -18.17 -20.93 -30.42
C ALA A 141 -16.82 -21.46 -29.96
N THR A 142 -15.92 -20.56 -29.57
CA THR A 142 -14.54 -20.87 -29.14
C THR A 142 -14.38 -20.78 -27.63
N ASN A 143 -15.34 -20.16 -26.94
CA ASN A 143 -15.31 -19.90 -25.50
C ASN A 143 -14.06 -19.10 -25.08
N SER A 144 -13.65 -18.16 -25.92
CA SER A 144 -12.51 -17.29 -25.74
C SER A 144 -12.92 -15.82 -25.80
N ILE A 145 -12.09 -14.92 -25.25
CA ILE A 145 -12.30 -13.48 -25.36
C ILE A 145 -12.14 -13.05 -26.82
N SER A 146 -13.18 -12.44 -27.35
CA SER A 146 -13.24 -11.94 -28.73
C SER A 146 -12.72 -10.50 -28.82
N SER A 147 -13.09 -9.64 -27.87
CA SER A 147 -12.59 -8.26 -27.79
C SER A 147 -12.66 -7.70 -26.39
N ILE A 148 -11.77 -6.75 -26.08
CA ILE A 148 -11.80 -5.90 -24.92
C ILE A 148 -11.87 -4.45 -25.42
N GLU A 149 -13.01 -3.81 -25.22
CA GLU A 149 -13.25 -2.42 -25.60
C GLU A 149 -13.16 -1.52 -24.37
N ARG A 150 -12.56 -0.32 -24.53
CA ARG A 150 -12.46 0.67 -23.46
C ARG A 150 -13.34 1.88 -23.75
N PHE A 151 -13.86 2.48 -22.70
CA PHE A 151 -14.77 3.63 -22.76
C PHE A 151 -14.25 4.81 -21.93
N PRO A 152 -14.48 6.08 -22.39
CA PRO A 152 -15.06 6.42 -23.70
C PRO A 152 -14.16 6.01 -24.85
N GLU A 153 -14.77 5.84 -26.05
CA GLU A 153 -14.05 5.44 -27.25
C GLU A 153 -12.86 6.34 -27.53
N GLY A 154 -11.70 5.73 -27.83
CA GLY A 154 -10.44 6.43 -28.04
C GLY A 154 -9.66 6.78 -26.76
N SER A 155 -10.19 6.46 -25.57
CA SER A 155 -9.54 6.66 -24.29
C SER A 155 -9.20 5.32 -23.63
N VAL A 156 -8.01 5.19 -23.07
CA VAL A 156 -7.61 3.96 -22.36
C VAL A 156 -8.12 4.00 -20.90
N PHE A 157 -8.08 5.16 -20.28
CA PHE A 157 -8.52 5.42 -18.91
C PHE A 157 -8.77 6.92 -18.74
N TYR A 158 -9.50 7.27 -17.70
CA TYR A 158 -9.58 8.63 -17.17
C TYR A 158 -8.51 8.82 -16.09
N SER A 159 -7.84 9.95 -16.11
CA SER A 159 -6.88 10.36 -15.08
C SER A 159 -7.28 11.72 -14.52
N THR A 160 -7.20 11.90 -13.19
CA THR A 160 -7.56 13.15 -12.53
C THR A 160 -6.51 14.23 -12.72
N TYR A 161 -5.22 13.87 -12.65
CA TYR A 161 -4.11 14.81 -12.68
C TYR A 161 -3.12 14.57 -13.83
N ALA A 162 -3.30 13.53 -14.61
CA ALA A 162 -2.45 13.12 -15.74
C ALA A 162 -0.98 12.82 -15.37
N ASN A 163 -0.75 12.32 -14.14
CA ASN A 163 0.58 11.98 -13.67
C ASN A 163 0.93 10.50 -13.82
N GLN A 164 -0.08 9.62 -13.87
CA GLN A 164 0.11 8.18 -13.86
C GLN A 164 -0.61 7.52 -15.04
N THR A 165 -0.24 6.28 -15.31
CA THR A 165 -0.89 5.42 -16.30
C THR A 165 -1.49 4.20 -15.60
N THR A 166 -2.53 3.60 -16.20
CA THR A 166 -3.13 2.38 -15.65
C THR A 166 -2.12 1.24 -15.59
N ALA A 167 -2.16 0.48 -14.51
CA ALA A 167 -1.38 -0.74 -14.36
C ALA A 167 -2.03 -1.95 -15.06
N TYR A 168 -3.24 -1.77 -15.62
CA TYR A 168 -4.01 -2.85 -16.23
C TYR A 168 -4.14 -2.65 -17.73
N GLU A 169 -3.34 -3.37 -18.50
CA GLU A 169 -3.48 -3.47 -19.95
C GLU A 169 -4.54 -4.52 -20.32
N ASN A 170 -4.87 -4.65 -21.61
CA ASN A 170 -5.88 -5.61 -22.04
C ASN A 170 -5.45 -7.06 -21.79
N ASP A 171 -4.15 -7.35 -21.91
CA ASP A 171 -3.57 -8.68 -21.66
C ASP A 171 -3.72 -9.07 -20.18
N ASP A 172 -3.54 -8.11 -19.24
CA ASP A 172 -3.73 -8.36 -17.81
C ASP A 172 -5.19 -8.69 -17.47
N ILE A 173 -6.14 -8.04 -18.17
CA ILE A 173 -7.56 -8.32 -18.02
C ILE A 173 -7.92 -9.69 -18.60
N GLU A 174 -7.35 -10.05 -19.73
CA GLU A 174 -7.53 -11.38 -20.32
C GLU A 174 -7.03 -12.46 -19.38
N ASP A 175 -5.82 -12.33 -18.85
CA ASP A 175 -5.23 -13.24 -17.86
C ASP A 175 -6.08 -13.35 -16.60
N PHE A 176 -6.59 -12.23 -16.10
CA PHE A 176 -7.48 -12.19 -14.93
C PHE A 176 -8.79 -12.94 -15.18
N MET A 177 -9.39 -12.78 -16.36
CA MET A 177 -10.66 -13.41 -16.73
C MET A 177 -10.52 -14.92 -16.97
N ILE A 178 -9.36 -15.38 -17.47
CA ILE A 178 -9.08 -16.80 -17.80
C ILE A 178 -8.51 -17.55 -16.58
N GLN A 179 -8.23 -16.86 -15.48
CA GLN A 179 -7.64 -17.44 -14.28
C GLN A 179 -8.43 -18.67 -13.79
N ASN A 180 -7.72 -19.77 -13.54
CA ASN A 180 -8.27 -21.07 -13.11
C ASN A 180 -8.97 -21.92 -14.19
N GLY A 181 -8.75 -21.67 -15.47
CA GLY A 181 -9.34 -22.49 -16.55
C GLY A 181 -10.87 -22.39 -16.62
N THR A 182 -11.44 -21.36 -16.03
CA THR A 182 -12.86 -21.02 -16.14
C THR A 182 -13.08 -20.29 -17.47
N ALA A 183 -14.15 -20.64 -18.17
CA ALA A 183 -14.53 -19.92 -19.39
C ALA A 183 -14.75 -18.44 -19.08
N PRO A 184 -14.23 -17.52 -19.89
CA PRO A 184 -14.50 -16.10 -19.73
C PRO A 184 -16.00 -15.82 -19.91
N VAL A 185 -16.51 -14.82 -19.22
CA VAL A 185 -17.92 -14.43 -19.28
C VAL A 185 -18.00 -13.00 -19.79
N GLU A 186 -18.95 -12.76 -20.71
CA GLU A 186 -19.27 -11.41 -21.16
C GLU A 186 -19.63 -10.51 -19.99
N THR A 187 -18.88 -9.44 -19.82
CA THR A 187 -19.09 -8.51 -18.71
C THR A 187 -18.52 -7.13 -19.00
N GLY A 188 -19.14 -6.12 -18.40
CA GLY A 188 -18.48 -4.84 -18.21
C GLY A 188 -17.59 -4.89 -16.96
N ILE A 189 -16.50 -4.15 -16.96
CA ILE A 189 -15.53 -4.04 -15.88
C ILE A 189 -15.28 -2.57 -15.59
N LEU A 190 -15.29 -2.23 -14.32
CA LEU A 190 -14.83 -0.95 -13.78
C LEU A 190 -13.57 -1.18 -12.96
N ILE A 191 -12.50 -0.47 -13.31
CA ILE A 191 -11.25 -0.46 -12.55
C ILE A 191 -11.06 0.94 -11.98
N VAL A 192 -10.82 1.00 -10.68
CA VAL A 192 -10.49 2.23 -9.96
C VAL A 192 -9.14 2.07 -9.33
N GLU A 193 -8.20 2.96 -9.67
CA GLU A 193 -6.83 2.93 -9.20
C GLU A 193 -6.50 4.26 -8.50
N VAL A 194 -5.74 4.19 -7.42
CA VAL A 194 -5.19 5.36 -6.72
C VAL A 194 -3.69 5.20 -6.59
N TYR A 195 -2.96 6.18 -7.03
CA TYR A 195 -1.53 6.33 -6.86
C TYR A 195 -1.25 7.44 -5.86
N TYR A 196 -0.49 7.13 -4.82
CA TYR A 196 -0.18 8.04 -3.73
C TYR A 196 1.28 7.96 -3.33
N GLY A 197 1.97 9.10 -3.36
CA GLY A 197 3.34 9.23 -2.88
C GLY A 197 3.40 9.30 -1.35
N TYR A 198 3.72 8.19 -0.71
CA TYR A 198 3.88 8.13 0.74
C TYR A 198 5.21 8.76 1.17
N HIS A 199 5.16 9.75 2.04
CA HIS A 199 6.33 10.34 2.69
C HIS A 199 6.38 9.87 4.14
N GLY A 200 7.58 9.60 4.66
CA GLY A 200 7.76 9.15 6.03
C GLY A 200 7.11 10.11 7.05
N ILE A 201 6.29 9.57 7.95
CA ILE A 201 5.59 10.35 8.98
C ILE A 201 6.55 10.71 10.12
N LEU A 202 7.46 9.80 10.48
CA LEU A 202 8.37 10.00 11.61
C LEU A 202 9.49 10.99 11.30
N LYS A 203 9.82 11.23 10.01
CA LYS A 203 10.89 12.15 9.54
C LYS A 203 12.20 11.97 10.31
N LEU A 204 12.59 10.72 10.58
CA LEU A 204 13.81 10.39 11.30
C LEU A 204 15.02 10.39 10.35
N PRO A 205 16.21 10.85 10.79
CA PRO A 205 17.38 11.02 9.93
C PRO A 205 17.82 9.77 9.16
N TRP A 206 17.49 8.59 9.64
CA TRP A 206 17.82 7.31 8.99
C TRP A 206 16.68 6.76 8.10
N ILE A 207 15.48 7.32 8.19
CA ILE A 207 14.31 7.00 7.33
C ILE A 207 14.22 8.00 6.18
N GLU A 208 14.46 9.27 6.44
CA GLU A 208 14.35 10.37 5.50
C GLU A 208 15.11 10.16 4.17
N PRO A 209 16.31 9.53 4.11
CA PRO A 209 16.96 9.23 2.84
C PRO A 209 16.19 8.26 1.93
N PHE A 210 15.26 7.47 2.47
CA PHE A 210 14.47 6.48 1.73
C PHE A 210 13.04 6.91 1.45
N MET A 211 12.48 7.80 2.27
CA MET A 211 11.08 8.23 2.22
C MET A 211 10.98 9.70 2.61
N ASN A 212 11.14 10.59 1.66
CA ASN A 212 11.03 12.05 1.87
C ASN A 212 10.09 12.69 0.84
N ASP A 213 9.88 14.00 0.96
CA ASP A 213 9.00 14.75 0.09
C ASP A 213 9.51 14.81 -1.37
N GLU A 214 10.83 14.65 -1.60
CA GLU A 214 11.43 14.63 -2.94
C GLU A 214 11.42 13.23 -3.56
N ASN A 215 11.48 12.19 -2.72
CA ASN A 215 11.51 10.79 -3.15
C ASN A 215 10.53 9.94 -2.31
N PRO A 216 9.22 10.11 -2.49
CA PRO A 216 8.21 9.33 -1.78
C PRO A 216 8.15 7.90 -2.29
N VAL A 217 7.67 7.00 -1.45
CA VAL A 217 7.33 5.63 -1.87
C VAL A 217 5.96 5.64 -2.53
N MET A 218 5.90 5.35 -3.83
CA MET A 218 4.63 5.29 -4.54
C MET A 218 3.82 4.07 -4.09
N LEU A 219 2.66 4.32 -3.48
CA LEU A 219 1.66 3.32 -3.15
C LEU A 219 0.63 3.27 -4.27
N HIS A 220 0.32 2.08 -4.74
CA HIS A 220 -0.72 1.83 -5.74
C HIS A 220 -1.78 0.92 -5.15
N ALA A 221 -3.01 1.39 -5.11
CA ALA A 221 -4.18 0.63 -4.69
C ALA A 221 -5.19 0.56 -5.84
N ALA A 222 -5.69 -0.64 -6.14
CA ALA A 222 -6.62 -0.85 -7.24
C ALA A 222 -7.78 -1.75 -6.81
N THR A 223 -8.92 -1.53 -7.43
CA THR A 223 -10.10 -2.39 -7.30
C THR A 223 -10.75 -2.60 -8.64
N ILE A 224 -11.00 -3.86 -8.97
CA ILE A 224 -11.70 -4.31 -10.17
C ILE A 224 -13.09 -4.79 -9.75
N MET A 225 -14.14 -4.25 -10.39
CA MET A 225 -15.51 -4.66 -10.14
C MET A 225 -16.29 -4.86 -11.45
N PRO A 226 -17.26 -5.79 -11.48
CA PRO A 226 -18.15 -5.90 -12.63
C PRO A 226 -19.02 -4.64 -12.74
N LEU A 227 -19.20 -4.17 -13.98
CA LEU A 227 -20.06 -3.03 -14.34
C LEU A 227 -21.16 -3.51 -15.26
N VAL A 228 -22.29 -3.90 -14.66
CA VAL A 228 -23.37 -4.58 -15.38
C VAL A 228 -23.91 -3.75 -16.56
N ALA A 229 -23.94 -2.42 -16.43
CA ALA A 229 -24.42 -1.54 -17.48
C ALA A 229 -23.47 -1.44 -18.71
N ALA A 230 -22.21 -1.83 -18.58
CA ALA A 230 -21.25 -1.89 -19.68
C ALA A 230 -21.16 -3.29 -20.34
N LYS A 231 -22.01 -4.22 -19.91
CA LYS A 231 -22.11 -5.53 -20.56
C LYS A 231 -22.62 -5.36 -22.01
N PRO A 232 -22.10 -6.17 -23.00
CA PRO A 232 -22.58 -6.18 -24.37
C PRO A 232 -24.07 -6.39 -24.53
#